data_d4ae40a5d8d36b0ff7ed82973cfd82db
#
_entry.id   d4ae40a5d8d36b0ff7ed82973cfd82db
#
_cell.length_a   1.000
_cell.length_b   1.000
_cell.length_c   1.000
_cell.angle_alpha   90.00
_cell.angle_beta   90.00
_cell.angle_gamma   90.00
#
_symmetry.space_group_name_H-M   'P 1'
#
loop_
_entity.id
_entity.type
_entity.pdbx_description
1 polymer ?
#
loop_
_entity_poly.entity_id
_entity_poly.type
_entity_poly.pdbx_seq_one_letter_code
_entity_poly.pdbx_strand_id
1 'polypeptide(L)'
;MNKEENTYPIIENYQLSNETFDIQTLEFNIDRLELKKLLKTQKLTPEFCIKYILNPEEHGMCREDHYICLDDIITYQPHITIEQLKNIIK
;
A
#
# COMPACT_ATOMS: atom_id res chain seq x y z
N MET A 1 -4.16 -29.77 -2.88
CA MET A 1 -4.31 -29.16 -2.89
C MET A 1 -4.19 -28.18 -2.47
N ASN A 2 -4.06 -27.75 -2.34
CA ASN A 2 -4.04 -26.89 -1.95
C ASN A 2 -4.02 -25.70 -2.06
N LYS A 3 -4.07 -25.22 -2.63
CA LYS A 3 -4.13 -24.02 -2.96
C LYS A 3 -4.84 -23.11 -2.16
N GLU A 4 -5.69 -23.47 -1.52
CA GLU A 4 -6.46 -22.67 -0.64
C GLU A 4 -5.64 -22.09 0.46
N GLU A 5 -4.54 -22.68 0.76
CA GLU A 5 -3.75 -22.12 1.84
C GLU A 5 -3.21 -20.76 1.47
N ASN A 6 -3.29 -20.37 0.20
CA ASN A 6 -2.83 -19.05 -0.21
C ASN A 6 -3.97 -18.04 -0.29
N THR A 7 -5.12 -18.40 0.25
CA THR A 7 -6.26 -17.50 0.22
C THR A 7 -6.16 -16.51 1.37
N TYR A 8 -6.29 -15.23 1.05
CA TYR A 8 -6.25 -14.17 2.04
C TYR A 8 -7.64 -13.61 2.25
N PRO A 9 -7.91 -13.03 3.42
CA PRO A 9 -9.23 -12.45 3.67
C PRO A 9 -9.48 -11.27 2.75
N ILE A 10 -10.75 -11.10 2.42
CA ILE A 10 -11.19 -9.91 1.69
C ILE A 10 -11.39 -8.80 2.72
N ILE A 11 -10.77 -7.66 2.50
CA ILE A 11 -10.89 -6.55 3.44
C ILE A 11 -11.39 -5.32 2.72
N GLU A 12 -11.95 -4.41 3.51
CA GLU A 12 -12.55 -3.19 3.00
C GLU A 12 -11.80 -1.98 3.55
N ASN A 13 -11.98 -0.83 2.90
CA ASN A 13 -11.30 0.38 3.32
C ASN A 13 -11.55 0.74 4.78
N TYR A 14 -12.77 0.54 5.27
CA TYR A 14 -13.06 0.92 6.65
C TYR A 14 -12.27 0.10 7.66
N GLN A 15 -11.88 -1.11 7.28
CA GLN A 15 -11.11 -1.97 8.19
C GLN A 15 -9.69 -1.46 8.37
N LEU A 16 -9.18 -0.72 7.39
CA LEU A 16 -7.82 -0.20 7.49
C LEU A 16 -7.64 0.76 8.67
N SER A 17 -8.69 1.43 9.06
CA SER A 17 -8.62 2.35 10.19
C SER A 17 -8.68 1.65 11.54
N ASN A 18 -9.11 0.42 11.57
CA ASN A 18 -9.34 -0.32 12.81
C ASN A 18 -8.36 -1.45 13.05
N GLU A 19 -7.68 -1.92 12.00
CA GLU A 19 -6.80 -3.07 12.10
C GLU A 19 -5.57 -2.87 11.23
N THR A 20 -4.54 -3.62 11.55
CA THR A 20 -3.35 -3.65 10.69
C THR A 20 -3.27 -5.04 10.05
N PHE A 21 -2.77 -5.07 8.82
CA PHE A 21 -2.68 -6.29 8.04
C PHE A 21 -1.26 -6.47 7.52
N ASP A 22 -0.89 -7.71 7.23
CA ASP A 22 0.44 -7.93 6.68
C ASP A 22 0.46 -7.56 5.20
N ILE A 23 1.67 -7.45 4.67
CA ILE A 23 1.87 -6.98 3.30
C ILE A 23 1.17 -7.89 2.29
N GLN A 24 1.22 -9.20 2.51
CA GLN A 24 0.60 -10.13 1.57
C GLN A 24 -0.92 -9.93 1.49
N THR A 25 -1.55 -9.71 2.64
CA THR A 25 -2.97 -9.45 2.67
C THR A 25 -3.32 -8.16 1.95
N LEU A 26 -2.51 -7.13 2.15
CA LEU A 26 -2.74 -5.86 1.46
C LEU A 26 -2.57 -6.00 -0.04
N GLU A 27 -1.57 -6.75 -0.47
CA GLU A 27 -1.36 -6.97 -1.90
C GLU A 27 -2.52 -7.73 -2.52
N PHE A 28 -3.04 -8.71 -1.81
CA PHE A 28 -4.17 -9.48 -2.32
C PHE A 28 -5.39 -8.60 -2.54
N ASN A 29 -5.55 -7.57 -1.72
CA ASN A 29 -6.71 -6.70 -1.78
C ASN A 29 -6.45 -5.37 -2.47
N ILE A 30 -5.30 -5.22 -3.13
CA ILE A 30 -4.87 -3.90 -3.58
C ILE A 30 -5.87 -3.20 -4.48
N ASP A 31 -6.58 -3.94 -5.32
CA ASP A 31 -7.49 -3.34 -6.28
C ASP A 31 -8.79 -2.86 -5.66
N ARG A 32 -9.01 -3.12 -4.39
CA ARG A 32 -10.22 -2.66 -3.71
C ARG A 32 -9.91 -1.70 -2.56
N LEU A 33 -8.64 -1.33 -2.37
CA LEU A 33 -8.24 -0.47 -1.27
C LEU A 33 -7.75 0.87 -1.80
N GLU A 34 -8.06 1.93 -1.06
CA GLU A 34 -7.57 3.25 -1.40
C GLU A 34 -6.10 3.37 -1.00
N LEU A 35 -5.29 3.80 -1.95
CA LEU A 35 -3.85 3.87 -1.73
C LEU A 35 -3.49 4.86 -0.62
N LYS A 36 -4.16 6.01 -0.60
CA LYS A 36 -3.85 7.00 0.42
C LYS A 36 -4.24 6.51 1.80
N LYS A 37 -5.33 5.78 1.90
CA LYS A 37 -5.72 5.22 3.18
C LYS A 37 -4.73 4.17 3.65
N LEU A 38 -4.24 3.34 2.74
CA LEU A 38 -3.19 2.39 3.07
C LEU A 38 -1.96 3.11 3.63
N LEU A 39 -1.57 4.18 2.96
CA LEU A 39 -0.40 4.94 3.37
C LEU A 39 -0.54 5.51 4.77
N LYS A 40 -1.74 5.92 5.13
CA LYS A 40 -1.99 6.56 6.42
C LYS A 40 -2.21 5.58 7.57
N THR A 41 -2.62 4.35 7.27
CA THR A 41 -3.09 3.45 8.32
C THR A 41 -2.27 2.19 8.49
N GLN A 42 -1.54 1.76 7.46
CA GLN A 42 -0.82 0.49 7.49
C GLN A 42 0.67 0.72 7.45
N LYS A 43 1.42 -0.22 8.04
CA LYS A 43 2.88 -0.13 7.97
C LYS A 43 3.32 -0.79 6.67
N LEU A 44 3.88 0.00 5.78
CA LEU A 44 4.24 -0.43 4.45
C LEU A 44 5.76 -0.60 4.31
N THR A 45 6.15 -1.29 3.25
CA THR A 45 7.56 -1.43 2.91
C THR A 45 7.91 -0.49 1.76
N PRO A 46 9.19 -0.16 1.57
CA PRO A 46 9.57 0.65 0.41
C PRO A 46 9.14 0.00 -0.91
N GLU A 47 9.28 -1.32 -1.01
CA GLU A 47 8.89 -2.03 -2.23
C GLU A 47 7.40 -1.90 -2.50
N PHE A 48 6.59 -2.04 -1.46
CA PHE A 48 5.14 -1.88 -1.62
C PHE A 48 4.79 -0.48 -2.12
N CYS A 49 5.45 0.52 -1.57
CA CYS A 49 5.17 1.90 -1.95
C CYS A 49 5.50 2.15 -3.41
N ILE A 50 6.64 1.65 -3.88
CA ILE A 50 7.03 1.85 -5.27
C ILE A 50 6.09 1.10 -6.21
N LYS A 51 5.72 -0.12 -5.84
CA LYS A 51 4.93 -0.97 -6.71
C LYS A 51 3.48 -0.50 -6.80
N TYR A 52 2.91 -0.04 -5.69
CA TYR A 52 1.48 0.25 -5.64
C TYR A 52 1.16 1.71 -5.36
N ILE A 53 1.77 2.28 -4.32
CA ILE A 53 1.39 3.63 -3.88
C ILE A 53 1.74 4.69 -4.92
N LEU A 54 2.89 4.56 -5.54
CA LEU A 54 3.34 5.52 -6.55
C LEU A 54 2.91 5.11 -7.96
N ASN A 55 1.96 4.19 -8.06
CA ASN A 55 1.49 3.71 -9.35
C ASN A 55 -0.04 3.78 -9.39
N PRO A 56 -0.62 4.97 -9.18
CA PRO A 56 -2.07 5.11 -9.07
C PRO A 56 -2.82 4.84 -10.37
N GLU A 57 -2.15 4.93 -11.49
CA GLU A 57 -2.81 4.66 -12.76
C GLU A 57 -3.28 3.22 -12.87
N GLU A 58 -2.59 2.31 -12.21
CA GLU A 58 -2.98 0.90 -12.22
C GLU A 58 -3.82 0.52 -11.02
N HIS A 59 -3.58 1.18 -9.88
CA HIS A 59 -4.16 0.71 -8.63
C HIS A 59 -4.97 1.76 -7.89
N GLY A 60 -4.91 3.02 -8.31
CA GLY A 60 -5.62 4.08 -7.60
C GLY A 60 -7.13 3.94 -7.74
N MET A 61 -7.85 4.15 -6.66
CA MET A 61 -9.31 4.03 -6.64
C MET A 61 -10.01 5.39 -6.68
N CYS A 62 -9.37 6.42 -6.17
CA CYS A 62 -10.01 7.71 -6.10
C CYS A 62 -9.03 8.78 -6.54
N ARG A 63 -9.57 9.99 -6.72
CA ARG A 63 -8.76 11.09 -7.21
C ARG A 63 -7.55 11.34 -6.32
N GLU A 64 -7.72 11.25 -5.03
CA GLU A 64 -6.64 11.56 -4.09
C GLU A 64 -5.45 10.63 -4.25
N ASP A 65 -5.70 9.40 -4.69
CA ASP A 65 -4.61 8.46 -4.87
C ASP A 65 -3.62 8.91 -5.94
N HIS A 66 -4.06 9.75 -6.87
CA HIS A 66 -3.21 10.19 -7.97
C HIS A 66 -2.30 11.35 -7.58
N TYR A 67 -2.43 11.85 -6.37
CA TYR A 67 -1.61 12.98 -5.91
C TYR A 67 -0.60 12.61 -4.86
N ILE A 68 -0.40 11.32 -4.61
CA ILE A 68 0.57 10.88 -3.61
C ILE A 68 1.97 11.02 -4.17
N CYS A 69 2.86 11.62 -3.39
CA CYS A 69 4.25 11.81 -3.80
C CYS A 69 5.19 11.24 -2.74
N LEU A 70 6.49 11.29 -3.03
CA LEU A 70 7.48 10.73 -2.12
C LEU A 70 7.42 11.37 -0.75
N ASP A 71 7.16 12.66 -0.67
CA ASP A 71 7.07 13.34 0.62
C ASP A 71 5.96 12.79 1.47
N ASP A 72 4.85 12.41 0.84
CA ASP A 72 3.74 11.82 1.57
C ASP A 72 4.13 10.49 2.19
N ILE A 73 4.86 9.69 1.43
CA ILE A 73 5.29 8.40 1.93
C ILE A 73 6.17 8.56 3.16
N ILE A 74 7.10 9.47 3.10
CA ILE A 74 8.02 9.68 4.22
C ILE A 74 7.28 10.22 5.42
N THR A 75 6.31 11.10 5.20
CA THR A 75 5.53 11.68 6.27
C THR A 75 4.72 10.64 7.02
N TYR A 76 4.05 9.75 6.29
CA TYR A 76 3.16 8.76 6.91
C TYR A 76 3.86 7.46 7.25
N GLN A 77 5.03 7.21 6.64
CA GLN A 77 5.80 5.98 6.87
C GLN A 77 7.20 6.37 7.32
N PRO A 78 7.36 6.86 8.57
CA PRO A 78 8.65 7.42 9.01
C PRO A 78 9.79 6.41 9.03
N HIS A 79 9.49 5.13 8.98
CA HIS A 79 10.51 4.09 8.89
C HIS A 79 11.11 3.94 7.49
N ILE A 80 10.51 4.62 6.50
CA ILE A 80 10.98 4.56 5.12
C ILE A 80 11.74 5.84 4.80
N THR A 81 12.89 5.71 4.14
CA THR A 81 13.70 6.85 3.77
C THR A 81 13.67 7.09 2.27
N ILE A 82 14.03 8.32 1.89
CA ILE A 82 14.15 8.67 0.48
C ILE A 82 15.15 7.77 -0.23
N GLU A 83 16.23 7.44 0.46
CA GLU A 83 17.27 6.62 -0.15
C GLU A 83 16.77 5.21 -0.46
N GLN A 84 15.96 4.66 0.45
CA GLN A 84 15.40 3.34 0.20
C GLN A 84 14.52 3.35 -1.04
N LEU A 85 13.72 4.38 -1.20
CA LEU A 85 12.82 4.49 -2.34
C LEU A 85 13.61 4.67 -3.63
N LYS A 86 14.62 5.52 -3.60
CA LYS A 86 15.41 5.76 -4.80
C LYS A 86 16.18 4.53 -5.26
N ASN A 87 16.64 3.73 -4.30
CA ASN A 87 17.37 2.51 -4.66
C ASN A 87 16.49 1.51 -5.38
N ILE A 88 15.20 1.51 -5.08
CA ILE A 88 14.28 0.60 -5.75
C ILE A 88 13.88 1.12 -7.12
N ILE A 89 13.66 2.42 -7.21
CA ILE A 89 13.18 3.03 -8.45
C ILE A 89 14.16 2.86 -9.59
N LYS A 90 15.44 3.09 -9.29
CA LYS A 90 16.41 3.06 -10.37
C LYS A 90 16.44 1.70 -11.04
#